data_2be1bff39644c64746cf40dc5b3c6584
#
_entry.id   2be1bff39644c64746cf40dc5b3c6584
#
_cell.length_a   1.000
_cell.length_b   1.000
_cell.length_c   1.000
_cell.angle_alpha   90.00
_cell.angle_beta   90.00
_cell.angle_gamma   90.00
#
_symmetry.space_group_name_H-M   'P 1'
#
loop_
_entity.id
_entity.type
_entity.pdbx_description
1 polymer ?
#
loop_
_entity_poly.entity_id
_entity_poly.type
_entity_poly.pdbx_seq_one_letter_code
_entity_poly.pdbx_strand_id
1 'polypeptide(L)'
;KKPSVLGIGEIGLNKNTKKEIKMLEAQLELAATHDQLVLVHTPHLEDKLKGTKLIIDVIKNQSSLKPEKILIDHVEEHTVELVLQNGFWGGMTIYPDSKCTPDRAVDILETWGLEKLCVNSAGDWGHSDPLAVPKWRFAMEKRGHSTKAIQRICWDNPYEFLNQSKNFNIKNES
;
A
#
# COMPACT_ATOMS: atom_id res chain seq x y z
N LYS A 1 -20.08 14.18 2.79
CA LYS A 1 -19.23 13.24 2.01
C LYS A 1 -19.35 13.57 0.53
N LYS A 2 -18.22 13.80 -0.16
CA LYS A 2 -18.24 13.92 -1.62
C LYS A 2 -18.31 12.50 -2.21
N PRO A 3 -19.17 12.23 -3.19
CA PRO A 3 -19.33 10.88 -3.77
C PRO A 3 -18.09 10.37 -4.52
N SER A 4 -17.13 11.26 -4.83
CA SER A 4 -15.87 10.92 -5.49
C SER A 4 -14.74 10.49 -4.54
N VAL A 5 -14.94 10.54 -3.21
CA VAL A 5 -13.89 10.18 -2.24
C VAL A 5 -13.98 8.69 -1.94
N LEU A 6 -12.92 7.94 -2.25
CA LEU A 6 -12.83 6.50 -2.05
C LEU A 6 -12.30 6.12 -0.68
N GLY A 7 -11.42 6.95 -0.11
CA GLY A 7 -10.73 6.66 1.14
C GLY A 7 -10.02 7.88 1.71
N ILE A 8 -9.32 7.69 2.80
CA ILE A 8 -8.44 8.66 3.45
C ILE A 8 -6.99 8.27 3.19
N GLY A 9 -6.20 9.16 2.67
CA GLY A 9 -4.79 8.94 2.36
C GLY A 9 -4.21 10.02 1.45
N GLU A 10 -2.94 10.07 1.42
CA GLU A 10 -1.98 9.23 2.12
C GLU A 10 -1.75 9.78 3.53
N ILE A 11 -1.81 8.92 4.59
CA ILE A 11 -1.53 9.27 5.99
C ILE A 11 -0.38 8.38 6.49
N GLY A 12 0.32 8.73 7.56
CA GLY A 12 1.38 7.85 8.06
C GLY A 12 2.45 8.55 8.87
N LEU A 13 3.64 7.94 8.93
CA LEU A 13 4.79 8.42 9.68
C LEU A 13 5.99 8.64 8.76
N ASN A 14 6.73 9.74 8.94
CA ASN A 14 8.00 10.01 8.24
C ASN A 14 9.21 9.90 9.16
N LYS A 15 9.09 10.36 10.41
CA LYS A 15 10.17 10.45 11.40
C LYS A 15 9.86 9.73 12.71
N ASN A 16 8.78 8.97 12.76
CA ASN A 16 8.36 8.22 13.95
C ASN A 16 8.17 9.10 15.20
N THR A 17 7.77 10.37 15.04
CA THR A 17 7.60 11.30 16.13
C THR A 17 6.25 11.12 16.83
N LYS A 18 6.18 11.53 18.11
CA LYS A 18 4.91 11.52 18.87
C LYS A 18 3.83 12.42 18.24
N LYS A 19 4.23 13.51 17.55
CA LYS A 19 3.28 14.39 16.86
C LYS A 19 2.65 13.69 15.64
N GLU A 20 3.46 12.98 14.84
CA GLU A 20 2.97 12.21 13.70
C GLU A 20 2.04 11.09 14.16
N ILE A 21 2.40 10.37 15.22
CA ILE A 21 1.54 9.31 15.80
C ILE A 21 0.17 9.90 16.19
N LYS A 22 0.15 11.04 16.87
CA LYS A 22 -1.09 11.71 17.28
C LYS A 22 -1.95 12.16 16.10
N MET A 23 -1.31 12.61 15.01
CA MET A 23 -2.01 12.95 13.77
C MET A 23 -2.56 11.71 13.07
N LEU A 24 -1.78 10.64 13.03
CA LEU A 24 -2.21 9.35 12.47
C LEU A 24 -3.43 8.82 13.22
N GLU A 25 -3.42 8.81 14.56
CA GLU A 25 -4.54 8.41 15.41
C GLU A 25 -5.83 9.17 15.05
N ALA A 26 -5.76 10.50 14.97
CA ALA A 26 -6.91 11.33 14.62
C ALA A 26 -7.46 11.06 13.21
N GLN A 27 -6.57 10.80 12.25
CA GLN A 27 -6.96 10.51 10.88
C GLN A 27 -7.58 9.10 10.75
N LEU A 28 -7.07 8.13 11.50
CA LEU A 28 -7.63 6.78 11.59
C LEU A 28 -9.00 6.79 12.26
N GLU A 29 -9.21 7.58 13.31
CA GLU A 29 -10.51 7.77 13.95
C GLU A 29 -11.55 8.35 12.96
N LEU A 30 -11.13 9.31 12.13
CA LEU A 30 -11.97 9.85 11.06
C LEU A 30 -12.33 8.77 10.03
N ALA A 31 -11.37 7.93 9.64
CA ALA A 31 -11.60 6.83 8.72
C ALA A 31 -12.57 5.81 9.29
N ALA A 32 -12.41 5.44 10.56
CA ALA A 32 -13.29 4.53 11.28
C ALA A 32 -14.72 5.07 11.36
N THR A 33 -14.88 6.33 11.78
CA THR A 33 -16.19 6.99 11.90
C THR A 33 -16.96 7.01 10.58
N HIS A 34 -16.26 7.06 9.46
CA HIS A 34 -16.87 7.16 8.12
C HIS A 34 -16.79 5.87 7.30
N ASP A 35 -16.30 4.78 7.88
CA ASP A 35 -16.13 3.48 7.21
C ASP A 35 -15.36 3.63 5.87
N GLN A 36 -14.23 4.36 5.89
CA GLN A 36 -13.45 4.67 4.71
C GLN A 36 -12.30 3.66 4.51
N LEU A 37 -11.86 3.49 3.26
CA LEU A 37 -10.55 2.91 2.96
C LEU A 37 -9.44 3.82 3.50
N VAL A 38 -8.31 3.23 3.84
CA VAL A 38 -7.15 3.96 4.34
C VAL A 38 -5.90 3.55 3.56
N LEU A 39 -5.14 4.54 3.09
CA LEU A 39 -3.81 4.36 2.53
C LEU A 39 -2.81 4.97 3.51
N VAL A 40 -1.88 4.12 4.00
CA VAL A 40 -0.91 4.51 5.03
C VAL A 40 0.49 4.37 4.49
N HIS A 41 1.25 5.47 4.45
CA HIS A 41 2.67 5.41 4.07
C HIS A 41 3.56 5.04 5.25
N THR A 42 4.63 4.31 4.96
CA THR A 42 5.66 3.95 5.95
C THR A 42 6.86 4.92 5.88
N PRO A 43 7.63 5.09 6.96
CA PRO A 43 8.76 6.01 6.99
C PRO A 43 9.82 5.71 5.91
N HIS A 44 10.46 6.76 5.42
CA HIS A 44 11.65 6.67 4.57
C HIS A 44 12.82 7.51 5.10
N LEU A 45 12.56 8.39 6.09
CA LEU A 45 13.57 9.25 6.72
C LEU A 45 14.09 8.68 8.04
N GLU A 46 13.48 7.62 8.55
CA GLU A 46 13.82 6.97 9.82
C GLU A 46 13.68 5.45 9.67
N ASP A 47 13.92 4.72 10.76
CA ASP A 47 13.77 3.27 10.81
C ASP A 47 12.35 2.83 10.35
N LYS A 48 12.28 2.32 9.12
CA LYS A 48 11.05 1.89 8.47
C LYS A 48 10.38 0.73 9.23
N LEU A 49 11.15 -0.26 9.68
CA LEU A 49 10.59 -1.41 10.40
C LEU A 49 9.96 -0.97 11.72
N LYS A 50 10.64 -0.13 12.48
CA LYS A 50 10.09 0.47 13.70
C LYS A 50 8.83 1.29 13.42
N GLY A 51 8.86 2.12 12.39
CA GLY A 51 7.70 2.93 12.01
C GLY A 51 6.52 2.09 11.54
N THR A 52 6.75 1.04 10.77
CA THR A 52 5.70 0.10 10.37
C THR A 52 5.07 -0.59 11.58
N LYS A 53 5.87 -1.01 12.57
CA LYS A 53 5.34 -1.56 13.83
C LYS A 53 4.49 -0.54 14.59
N LEU A 54 4.97 0.69 14.73
CA LEU A 54 4.20 1.76 15.37
C LEU A 54 2.86 2.04 14.66
N ILE A 55 2.86 2.07 13.33
CA ILE A 55 1.64 2.24 12.53
C ILE A 55 0.66 1.10 12.82
N ILE A 56 1.11 -0.14 12.80
CA ILE A 56 0.28 -1.32 13.06
C ILE A 56 -0.28 -1.30 14.48
N ASP A 57 0.52 -0.93 15.47
CA ASP A 57 0.07 -0.81 16.86
C ASP A 57 -1.01 0.27 17.02
N VAL A 58 -0.83 1.42 16.37
CA VAL A 58 -1.84 2.49 16.36
C VAL A 58 -3.14 2.02 15.71
N ILE A 59 -3.06 1.34 14.58
CA ILE A 59 -4.25 0.80 13.89
C ILE A 59 -4.99 -0.22 14.77
N LYS A 60 -4.26 -1.14 15.40
CA LYS A 60 -4.85 -2.17 16.28
C LYS A 60 -5.57 -1.60 17.50
N ASN A 61 -5.14 -0.43 17.96
CA ASN A 61 -5.81 0.27 19.06
C ASN A 61 -7.14 0.93 18.63
N GLN A 62 -7.42 0.98 17.32
CA GLN A 62 -8.68 1.47 16.75
C GLN A 62 -9.60 0.29 16.44
N SER A 63 -10.34 -0.19 17.42
CA SER A 63 -11.16 -1.42 17.33
C SER A 63 -12.23 -1.44 16.22
N SER A 64 -12.59 -0.30 15.68
CA SER A 64 -13.59 -0.14 14.61
C SER A 64 -12.99 -0.18 13.20
N LEU A 65 -11.66 -0.18 13.06
CA LEU A 65 -10.99 -0.31 11.78
C LEU A 65 -10.85 -1.78 11.38
N LYS A 66 -11.14 -2.07 10.14
CA LYS A 66 -11.02 -3.41 9.56
C LYS A 66 -9.72 -3.52 8.78
N PRO A 67 -8.84 -4.49 9.09
CA PRO A 67 -7.55 -4.65 8.39
C PRO A 67 -7.68 -4.72 6.87
N GLU A 68 -8.70 -5.39 6.36
CA GLU A 68 -8.95 -5.51 4.91
C GLU A 68 -9.24 -4.18 4.20
N LYS A 69 -9.58 -3.12 4.93
CA LYS A 69 -9.78 -1.76 4.40
C LYS A 69 -8.55 -0.88 4.46
N ILE A 70 -7.41 -1.42 4.88
CA ILE A 70 -6.18 -0.65 5.06
C ILE A 70 -5.09 -1.19 4.14
N LEU A 71 -4.50 -0.30 3.36
CA LEU A 71 -3.31 -0.56 2.56
C LEU A 71 -2.13 0.16 3.21
N ILE A 72 -1.10 -0.61 3.61
CA ILE A 72 0.19 -0.10 4.08
C ILE A 72 1.11 0.01 2.87
N ASP A 73 1.45 1.23 2.50
CA ASP A 73 2.25 1.51 1.31
C ASP A 73 3.76 1.56 1.60
N HIS A 74 4.53 1.46 0.53
CA HIS A 74 5.99 1.42 0.53
C HIS A 74 6.58 0.23 1.31
N VAL A 75 5.90 -0.94 1.25
CA VAL A 75 6.44 -2.16 1.85
C VAL A 75 7.72 -2.60 1.13
N GLU A 76 8.62 -3.17 1.89
CA GLU A 76 9.90 -3.71 1.45
C GLU A 76 10.12 -5.10 2.08
N GLU A 77 11.19 -5.79 1.70
CA GLU A 77 11.47 -7.18 2.09
C GLU A 77 11.39 -7.42 3.60
N HIS A 78 11.75 -6.42 4.40
CA HIS A 78 11.78 -6.52 5.87
C HIS A 78 10.50 -6.04 6.56
N THR A 79 9.49 -5.57 5.82
CA THR A 79 8.24 -5.07 6.37
C THR A 79 7.00 -5.79 5.85
N VAL A 80 7.08 -6.39 4.65
CA VAL A 80 5.95 -7.03 3.98
C VAL A 80 5.33 -8.15 4.80
N GLU A 81 6.15 -9.01 5.41
CA GLU A 81 5.67 -10.09 6.28
C GLU A 81 4.77 -9.57 7.40
N LEU A 82 5.25 -8.55 8.10
CA LEU A 82 4.53 -7.94 9.21
C LEU A 82 3.18 -7.36 8.77
N VAL A 83 3.13 -6.75 7.59
CA VAL A 83 1.90 -6.18 7.02
C VAL A 83 0.90 -7.28 6.70
N LEU A 84 1.32 -8.31 5.97
CA LEU A 84 0.45 -9.40 5.55
C LEU A 84 -0.07 -10.25 6.72
N GLN A 85 0.78 -10.56 7.71
CA GLN A 85 0.41 -11.31 8.91
C GLN A 85 -0.65 -10.59 9.77
N ASN A 86 -0.74 -9.27 9.66
CA ASN A 86 -1.76 -8.48 10.32
C ASN A 86 -3.03 -8.27 9.47
N GLY A 87 -3.11 -8.91 8.31
CA GLY A 87 -4.30 -8.91 7.46
C GLY A 87 -4.46 -7.67 6.57
N PHE A 88 -3.47 -6.77 6.56
CA PHE A 88 -3.47 -5.56 5.73
C PHE A 88 -3.10 -5.86 4.28
N TRP A 89 -3.38 -4.91 3.39
CA TRP A 89 -2.83 -4.87 2.04
C TRP A 89 -1.45 -4.22 2.06
N GLY A 90 -0.55 -4.68 1.20
CA GLY A 90 0.78 -4.11 1.02
C GLY A 90 0.94 -3.45 -0.35
N GLY A 91 1.39 -2.20 -0.37
CA GLY A 91 1.74 -1.48 -1.59
C GLY A 91 3.26 -1.49 -1.81
N MET A 92 3.71 -2.03 -2.94
CA MET A 92 5.11 -1.99 -3.37
C MET A 92 5.30 -0.81 -4.31
N THR A 93 5.97 0.24 -3.84
CA THR A 93 6.21 1.43 -4.66
C THR A 93 7.52 1.29 -5.43
N ILE A 94 7.41 1.27 -6.75
CA ILE A 94 8.57 1.33 -7.64
C ILE A 94 8.98 2.79 -7.77
N TYR A 95 10.08 3.14 -7.14
CA TYR A 95 10.57 4.51 -7.13
C TYR A 95 12.10 4.55 -7.10
N PRO A 96 12.76 5.30 -8.01
CA PRO A 96 14.21 5.42 -8.05
C PRO A 96 14.77 5.87 -6.69
N ASP A 97 15.91 5.35 -6.32
CA ASP A 97 16.79 5.78 -5.23
C ASP A 97 16.28 5.55 -3.79
N SER A 98 14.99 5.47 -3.53
CA SER A 98 14.50 5.48 -2.13
C SER A 98 13.49 4.40 -1.74
N LYS A 99 12.98 3.62 -2.70
CA LYS A 99 11.96 2.56 -2.46
C LYS A 99 12.33 1.29 -3.23
N CYS A 100 11.37 0.44 -3.58
CA CYS A 100 11.65 -0.78 -4.32
C CYS A 100 12.11 -0.50 -5.76
N THR A 101 13.09 -1.29 -6.23
CA THR A 101 13.33 -1.46 -7.66
C THR A 101 12.34 -2.47 -8.23
N PRO A 102 12.17 -2.53 -9.57
CA PRO A 102 11.36 -3.55 -10.22
C PRO A 102 11.72 -4.97 -9.78
N ASP A 103 13.00 -5.32 -9.76
CA ASP A 103 13.47 -6.66 -9.39
C ASP A 103 13.22 -6.99 -7.92
N ARG A 104 13.46 -6.05 -6.99
CA ARG A 104 13.16 -6.23 -5.56
C ARG A 104 11.67 -6.49 -5.31
N ALA A 105 10.80 -5.78 -6.03
CA ALA A 105 9.36 -6.02 -5.90
C ALA A 105 8.96 -7.41 -6.43
N VAL A 106 9.64 -7.93 -7.47
CA VAL A 106 9.44 -9.32 -7.91
C VAL A 106 9.96 -10.31 -6.86
N ASP A 107 11.11 -10.07 -6.24
CA ASP A 107 11.64 -10.91 -5.13
C ASP A 107 10.63 -11.02 -3.97
N ILE A 108 9.98 -9.90 -3.61
CA ILE A 108 8.93 -9.87 -2.59
C ILE A 108 7.77 -10.78 -3.00
N LEU A 109 7.29 -10.69 -4.25
CA LEU A 109 6.19 -11.50 -4.73
C LEU A 109 6.53 -13.00 -4.80
N GLU A 110 7.75 -13.34 -5.17
CA GLU A 110 8.21 -14.73 -5.21
C GLU A 110 8.34 -15.33 -3.80
N THR A 111 8.63 -14.51 -2.81
CA THR A 111 8.77 -14.92 -1.41
C THR A 111 7.43 -15.03 -0.69
N TRP A 112 6.54 -14.03 -0.88
CA TRP A 112 5.33 -13.87 -0.08
C TRP A 112 4.02 -14.15 -0.84
N GLY A 113 4.11 -14.42 -2.14
CA GLY A 113 2.95 -14.67 -3.00
C GLY A 113 2.30 -13.39 -3.52
N LEU A 114 1.13 -13.56 -4.13
CA LEU A 114 0.46 -12.48 -4.85
C LEU A 114 -0.71 -11.85 -4.07
N GLU A 115 -1.16 -12.51 -3.01
CA GLU A 115 -2.37 -12.09 -2.31
C GLU A 115 -2.15 -10.81 -1.48
N LYS A 116 -3.10 -9.87 -1.59
CA LYS A 116 -3.07 -8.58 -0.89
C LYS A 116 -1.84 -7.71 -1.15
N LEU A 117 -1.09 -7.97 -2.23
CA LEU A 117 -0.01 -7.10 -2.66
C LEU A 117 -0.40 -6.34 -3.93
N CYS A 118 -0.05 -5.06 -3.96
CA CYS A 118 -0.25 -4.18 -5.11
C CYS A 118 1.08 -3.55 -5.51
N VAL A 119 1.24 -3.21 -6.79
CA VAL A 119 2.37 -2.41 -7.27
C VAL A 119 1.89 -1.01 -7.64
N ASN A 120 2.67 -0.02 -7.28
CA ASN A 120 2.43 1.38 -7.65
C ASN A 120 3.75 2.13 -7.94
N SER A 121 3.63 3.40 -8.25
CA SER A 121 4.75 4.32 -8.40
C SER A 121 4.43 5.64 -7.71
N ALA A 122 5.45 6.46 -7.46
CA ALA A 122 5.29 7.79 -6.87
C ALA A 122 5.88 8.86 -7.79
N GLY A 123 5.33 10.07 -7.74
CA GLY A 123 5.70 11.17 -8.63
C GLY A 123 5.91 12.52 -7.92
N ASP A 124 6.07 12.54 -6.60
CA ASP A 124 5.97 13.75 -5.78
C ASP A 124 7.30 14.26 -5.19
N TRP A 125 8.36 13.46 -5.19
CA TRP A 125 9.60 13.75 -4.46
C TRP A 125 10.89 13.78 -5.30
N GLY A 126 10.93 14.33 -6.44
CA GLY A 126 12.15 14.37 -7.27
C GLY A 126 12.02 13.52 -8.51
N HIS A 127 13.07 12.83 -8.91
CA HIS A 127 13.05 12.05 -10.14
C HIS A 127 12.09 10.87 -10.06
N SER A 128 10.89 11.07 -10.56
CA SER A 128 9.94 9.96 -10.75
C SER A 128 10.13 9.32 -12.12
N ASP A 129 9.90 8.03 -12.20
CA ASP A 129 9.93 7.27 -13.45
C ASP A 129 8.49 6.95 -13.89
N PRO A 130 7.95 7.59 -14.93
CA PRO A 130 6.61 7.29 -15.43
C PRO A 130 6.49 5.87 -15.98
N LEU A 131 7.60 5.20 -16.25
CA LEU A 131 7.65 3.81 -16.69
C LEU A 131 7.95 2.82 -15.55
N ALA A 132 7.89 3.24 -14.30
CA ALA A 132 8.21 2.40 -13.14
C ALA A 132 7.40 1.10 -13.11
N VAL A 133 6.07 1.17 -13.19
CA VAL A 133 5.20 0.01 -13.22
C VAL A 133 5.36 -0.81 -14.52
N PRO A 134 5.43 -0.23 -15.72
CA PRO A 134 5.84 -0.98 -16.93
C PRO A 134 7.17 -1.71 -16.81
N LYS A 135 8.19 -1.13 -16.19
CA LYS A 135 9.48 -1.80 -15.95
C LYS A 135 9.35 -2.97 -14.97
N TRP A 136 8.55 -2.83 -13.93
CA TRP A 136 8.22 -3.93 -13.03
C TRP A 136 7.50 -5.06 -13.80
N ARG A 137 6.52 -4.74 -14.63
CA ARG A 137 5.85 -5.74 -15.49
C ARG A 137 6.88 -6.49 -16.36
N PHE A 138 7.79 -5.77 -16.99
CA PHE A 138 8.85 -6.37 -17.80
C PHE A 138 9.77 -7.30 -16.97
N ALA A 139 10.11 -6.92 -15.72
CA ALA A 139 10.86 -7.77 -14.82
C ALA A 139 10.11 -9.08 -14.49
N MET A 140 8.80 -9.00 -14.24
CA MET A 140 7.94 -10.18 -14.06
C MET A 140 7.97 -11.10 -15.28
N GLU A 141 7.76 -10.55 -16.48
CA GLU A 141 7.79 -11.28 -17.75
C GLU A 141 9.15 -11.97 -17.99
N LYS A 142 10.25 -11.24 -17.77
CA LYS A 142 11.63 -11.73 -17.89
C LYS A 142 11.93 -12.89 -16.95
N ARG A 143 11.32 -12.91 -15.77
CA ARG A 143 11.45 -13.98 -14.77
C ARG A 143 10.44 -15.13 -14.98
N GLY A 144 9.66 -15.08 -16.06
CA GLY A 144 8.75 -16.18 -16.46
C GLY A 144 7.39 -16.18 -15.78
N HIS A 145 7.00 -15.09 -15.12
CA HIS A 145 5.66 -15.00 -14.51
C HIS A 145 4.58 -14.89 -15.58
N SER A 146 3.45 -15.53 -15.33
CA SER A 146 2.31 -15.50 -16.24
C SER A 146 1.62 -14.14 -16.29
N THR A 147 0.99 -13.83 -17.43
CA THR A 147 0.14 -12.63 -17.56
C THR A 147 -0.94 -12.56 -16.46
N LYS A 148 -1.46 -13.72 -16.03
CA LYS A 148 -2.44 -13.78 -14.93
C LYS A 148 -1.84 -13.33 -13.60
N ALA A 149 -0.60 -13.70 -13.29
CA ALA A 149 0.09 -13.24 -12.08
C ALA A 149 0.32 -11.72 -12.11
N ILE A 150 0.72 -11.19 -13.27
CA ILE A 150 0.92 -9.76 -13.48
C ILE A 150 -0.41 -9.00 -13.30
N GLN A 151 -1.48 -9.49 -13.93
CA GLN A 151 -2.82 -8.92 -13.81
C GLN A 151 -3.29 -8.92 -12.35
N ARG A 152 -3.06 -10.00 -11.59
CA ARG A 152 -3.41 -10.08 -10.17
C ARG A 152 -2.87 -8.89 -9.39
N ILE A 153 -1.62 -8.53 -9.61
CA ILE A 153 -0.93 -7.46 -8.87
C ILE A 153 -1.28 -6.05 -9.39
N CYS A 154 -1.38 -5.88 -10.73
CA CYS A 154 -1.64 -4.56 -11.33
C CYS A 154 -3.10 -4.15 -11.32
N TRP A 155 -4.02 -5.11 -11.31
CA TRP A 155 -5.43 -4.84 -11.54
C TRP A 155 -6.35 -5.49 -10.50
N ASP A 156 -6.31 -6.83 -10.36
CA ASP A 156 -7.31 -7.53 -9.56
C ASP A 156 -7.21 -7.16 -8.09
N ASN A 157 -6.00 -7.12 -7.51
CA ASN A 157 -5.79 -6.72 -6.12
C ASN A 157 -6.16 -5.24 -5.86
N PRO A 158 -5.68 -4.27 -6.64
CA PRO A 158 -6.13 -2.88 -6.48
C PRO A 158 -7.65 -2.72 -6.64
N TYR A 159 -8.25 -3.44 -7.60
CA TYR A 159 -9.69 -3.43 -7.80
C TYR A 159 -10.43 -3.99 -6.57
N GLU A 160 -10.00 -5.15 -6.05
CA GLU A 160 -10.58 -5.78 -4.88
C GLU A 160 -10.49 -4.86 -3.65
N PHE A 161 -9.35 -4.21 -3.44
CA PHE A 161 -9.17 -3.23 -2.37
C PHE A 161 -10.11 -2.04 -2.52
N LEU A 162 -10.11 -1.39 -3.69
CA LEU A 162 -10.89 -0.17 -3.94
C LEU A 162 -12.40 -0.43 -3.98
N ASN A 163 -12.81 -1.61 -4.44
CA ASN A 163 -14.23 -1.99 -4.55
C ASN A 163 -14.93 -2.12 -3.18
N GLN A 164 -14.19 -2.11 -2.08
CA GLN A 164 -14.75 -2.03 -0.73
C GLN A 164 -15.28 -0.62 -0.39
N SER A 165 -14.96 0.39 -1.17
CA SER A 165 -15.50 1.74 -1.00
C SER A 165 -16.89 1.84 -1.64
N LYS A 166 -17.86 2.36 -0.90
CA LYS A 166 -19.23 2.61 -1.40
C LYS A 166 -19.29 3.61 -2.57
N ASN A 167 -18.22 4.35 -2.77
CA ASN A 167 -18.09 5.36 -3.82
C ASN A 167 -17.30 4.86 -5.04
N PHE A 168 -16.77 3.63 -4.98
CA PHE A 168 -16.07 3.04 -6.11
C PHE A 168 -17.10 2.58 -7.15
N ASN A 169 -17.04 3.14 -8.34
CA ASN A 169 -18.01 2.87 -9.39
C ASN A 169 -17.30 2.77 -10.75
N ILE A 170 -16.42 1.78 -10.88
CA ILE A 170 -15.92 1.38 -12.19
C ILE A 170 -16.89 0.34 -12.72
N LYS A 171 -17.68 0.70 -13.74
CA LYS A 171 -18.44 -0.29 -14.50
C LYS A 171 -17.42 -1.18 -15.21
N ASN A 172 -17.39 -2.48 -14.88
CA ASN A 172 -16.72 -3.44 -15.73
C ASN A 172 -17.42 -3.40 -17.09
N GLU A 173 -16.85 -2.71 -18.06
CA GLU A 173 -17.18 -2.91 -19.46
C GLU A 173 -16.55 -4.24 -19.85
N SER A 174 -17.33 -5.30 -19.68
CA SER A 174 -17.05 -6.65 -20.16
C SER A 174 -17.14 -6.73 -21.68
#